data_01cf6200906a98cb126d282f72cef369
#
_entry.id   01cf6200906a98cb126d282f72cef369
#
_cell.length_a   1.000
_cell.length_b   1.000
_cell.length_c   1.000
_cell.angle_alpha   90.00
_cell.angle_beta   90.00
_cell.angle_gamma   90.00
#
_symmetry.space_group_name_H-M   'P 1'
#
loop_
_entity.id
_entity.type
_entity.pdbx_description
1 polymer ?
#
loop_
_entity_poly.entity_id
_entity_poly.type
_entity_poly.pdbx_seq_one_letter_code
_entity_poly.pdbx_strand_id
1 'polypeptide(L)' 'MNTIEKEGIIYPVLNADKKGYVTCPFCQQKHKHGKDGGDGHRVANCTQLLIINPLFTKNGWCKKENGYFVRFS' A
#
# COMPACT_ATOMS: atom_id res chain seq x y z
N MET A 1 9.52 3.06 -6.04
CA MET A 1 8.13 2.94 -5.57
C MET A 1 7.36 4.21 -5.88
N ASN A 2 6.20 4.08 -6.49
CA ASN A 2 5.34 5.22 -6.75
C ASN A 2 4.62 5.64 -5.48
N THR A 3 4.43 6.93 -5.32
CA THR A 3 3.73 7.48 -4.17
C THR A 3 2.73 8.54 -4.63
N ILE A 4 1.77 8.83 -3.77
CA ILE A 4 0.81 9.90 -3.96
C ILE A 4 0.67 10.65 -2.64
N GLU A 5 0.51 11.96 -2.71
CA GLU A 5 0.30 12.77 -1.52
C GLU A 5 -1.13 13.31 -1.52
N LYS A 6 -1.82 13.13 -0.38
CA LYS A 6 -3.16 13.69 -0.17
C LYS A 6 -3.23 14.29 1.22
N GLU A 7 -3.60 15.55 1.30
CA GLU A 7 -3.80 16.28 2.57
C GLU A 7 -2.57 16.19 3.47
N GLY A 8 -1.37 16.26 2.87
CA GLY A 8 -0.13 16.22 3.61
C GLY A 8 0.34 14.82 3.99
N ILE A 9 -0.40 13.78 3.60
CA ILE A 9 -0.05 12.40 3.90
C ILE A 9 0.45 11.73 2.62
N ILE A 10 1.58 11.05 2.71
CA ILE A 10 2.19 10.35 1.58
C ILE A 10 1.82 8.88 1.66
N TYR A 11 1.27 8.34 0.57
CA TYR A 11 0.85 6.95 0.47
C TYR A 11 1.63 6.25 -0.63
N PRO A 12 2.07 4.99 -0.42
CA PRO A 12 2.58 4.20 -1.53
C PRO A 12 1.44 3.81 -2.47
N VAL A 13 1.77 3.73 -3.77
CA VAL A 13 0.83 3.29 -4.79
C VAL A 13 1.29 1.94 -5.29
N LEU A 14 0.44 0.93 -5.18
CA LEU A 14 0.75 -0.44 -5.52
C LEU A 14 -0.09 -0.89 -6.70
N ASN A 15 0.52 -1.65 -7.61
CA ASN A 15 -0.19 -2.23 -8.74
C ASN A 15 -0.59 -3.66 -8.40
N ALA A 16 -1.88 -3.96 -8.45
CA ALA A 16 -2.38 -5.29 -8.21
C ALA A 16 -2.16 -6.18 -9.44
N ASP A 17 -1.92 -7.47 -9.19
CA ASP A 17 -1.86 -8.44 -10.27
C ASP A 17 -3.27 -8.82 -10.74
N LYS A 18 -3.35 -9.78 -11.66
CA LYS A 18 -4.65 -10.20 -12.23
C LYS A 18 -5.59 -10.77 -11.19
N LYS A 19 -5.06 -11.30 -10.10
CA LYS A 19 -5.85 -11.90 -9.03
C LYS A 19 -6.18 -10.92 -7.91
N GLY A 20 -5.68 -9.69 -8.00
CA GLY A 20 -5.94 -8.67 -7.00
C GLY A 20 -4.93 -8.64 -5.85
N TYR A 21 -3.77 -9.30 -6.01
CA TYR A 21 -2.73 -9.26 -4.99
C TYR A 21 -1.78 -8.10 -5.21
N VAL A 22 -1.38 -7.49 -4.10
CA VAL A 22 -0.33 -6.47 -4.07
C VAL A 22 0.76 -6.91 -3.10
N THR A 23 1.99 -6.44 -3.33
CA THR A 23 3.06 -6.68 -2.37
C THR A 23 3.11 -5.50 -1.42
N CYS A 24 2.79 -5.76 -0.15
CA CYS A 24 2.77 -4.72 0.87
C CYS A 24 4.20 -4.25 1.18
N PRO A 25 4.48 -2.94 1.10
CA PRO A 25 5.82 -2.43 1.38
C PRO A 25 6.17 -2.43 2.86
N PHE A 26 5.17 -2.57 3.74
CA PHE A 26 5.41 -2.49 5.18
C PHE A 26 5.79 -3.84 5.78
N CYS A 27 5.17 -4.93 5.31
CA CYS A 27 5.47 -6.27 5.83
C CYS A 27 6.07 -7.20 4.78
N GLN A 28 6.13 -6.76 3.51
CA GLN A 28 6.71 -7.49 2.39
C GLN A 28 5.96 -8.78 2.05
N GLN A 29 4.73 -8.89 2.52
CA GLN A 29 3.85 -10.02 2.18
C GLN A 29 2.82 -9.57 1.16
N LYS A 30 2.21 -10.53 0.48
CA LYS A 30 1.15 -10.23 -0.48
C LYS A 30 -0.19 -10.13 0.23
N HIS A 31 -0.94 -9.10 -0.14
CA HIS A 31 -2.30 -8.90 0.36
C HIS A 31 -3.26 -8.92 -0.82
N LYS A 32 -4.41 -9.58 -0.64
CA LYS A 32 -5.42 -9.63 -1.68
C LYS A 32 -6.47 -8.56 -1.43
N HIS A 33 -6.78 -7.79 -2.48
CA HIS A 33 -7.83 -6.79 -2.45
C HIS A 33 -8.82 -7.08 -3.57
N GLY A 34 -10.11 -6.97 -3.27
CA GLY A 34 -11.16 -7.24 -4.25
C GLY A 34 -11.19 -6.19 -5.34
N LYS A 35 -11.33 -6.63 -6.59
CA LYS A 35 -11.42 -5.71 -7.72
C LYS A 35 -12.71 -4.93 -7.74
N ASP A 36 -13.74 -5.41 -7.07
CA ASP A 36 -15.06 -4.79 -7.07
C ASP A 36 -15.04 -3.38 -6.48
N GLY A 37 -14.09 -3.13 -5.59
CA GLY A 37 -13.91 -1.79 -5.03
C GLY A 37 -13.17 -0.82 -5.94
N GLY A 38 -12.60 -1.30 -7.04
CA GLY A 38 -11.84 -0.47 -7.97
C GLY A 38 -10.55 0.06 -7.37
N ASP A 39 -9.93 0.99 -8.10
CA ASP A 39 -8.73 1.67 -7.63
C ASP A 39 -9.07 2.53 -6.42
N GLY A 40 -8.14 2.65 -5.50
CA GLY A 40 -8.33 3.54 -4.36
C GLY A 40 -7.55 3.14 -3.14
N HIS A 41 -7.87 3.80 -2.04
CA HIS A 41 -7.19 3.60 -0.76
C HIS A 41 -7.59 2.27 -0.13
N ARG A 42 -6.59 1.59 0.45
CA ARG A 42 -6.80 0.34 1.19
C ARG A 42 -6.00 0.38 2.48
N VAL A 43 -6.55 -0.26 3.50
CA VAL A 43 -5.85 -0.43 4.77
C VAL A 43 -4.80 -1.54 4.60
N ALA A 44 -3.63 -1.34 5.20
CA ALA A 44 -2.57 -2.34 5.18
C ALA A 44 -2.84 -3.38 6.25
N ASN A 45 -3.44 -4.52 5.86
CA ASN A 45 -3.81 -5.59 6.79
C ASN A 45 -2.63 -6.53 7.04
N CYS A 46 -1.58 -6.00 7.66
CA CYS A 46 -0.37 -6.77 7.92
C CYS A 46 -0.59 -7.67 9.13
N THR A 47 -0.34 -8.98 8.94
CA THR A 47 -0.43 -9.96 10.02
C THR A 47 0.94 -10.44 10.50
N GLN A 48 2.01 -9.98 9.85
CA GLN A 48 3.38 -10.36 10.19
C GLN A 48 3.84 -9.65 11.44
N LEU A 49 4.63 -10.34 12.25
CA LEU A 49 5.23 -9.73 13.44
C LEU A 49 6.26 -8.68 13.07
N LEU A 50 7.00 -8.92 11.98
CA LEU A 50 8.06 -8.02 11.55
C LEU A 50 7.48 -7.06 10.51
N ILE A 51 7.28 -5.82 10.90
CA ILE A 51 6.69 -4.79 10.05
C ILE A 51 7.66 -3.62 9.95
N ILE A 52 7.94 -3.20 8.73
CA ILE A 52 8.77 -2.02 8.47
C ILE A 52 7.83 -0.80 8.45
N ASN A 53 7.85 -0.02 9.53
CA ASN A 53 6.98 1.13 9.67
C ASN A 53 7.65 2.16 10.62
N PRO A 54 7.95 3.38 10.16
CA PRO A 54 7.58 3.95 8.85
C PRO A 54 8.50 3.52 7.73
N LEU A 55 8.02 3.68 6.49
CA LEU A 55 8.79 3.42 5.29
C LEU A 55 9.17 4.74 4.64
N PHE A 56 10.48 4.95 4.48
CA PHE A 56 10.97 6.16 3.83
C PHE A 56 11.11 5.93 2.32
N THR A 57 10.52 6.84 1.54
CA THR A 57 10.67 6.86 0.09
C THR A 57 11.33 8.17 -0.32
N LYS A 58 11.67 8.31 -1.60
CA LYS A 58 12.25 9.57 -2.08
C LYS A 58 11.31 10.76 -1.95
N ASN A 59 10.01 10.52 -1.77
CA ASN A 59 9.02 11.57 -1.63
C ASN A 59 8.65 11.84 -0.17
N GLY A 60 9.19 11.09 0.77
CA GLY A 60 8.92 11.28 2.19
C GLY A 60 8.53 10.00 2.90
N TRP A 61 7.95 10.14 4.08
CA TRP A 61 7.62 9.01 4.93
C TRP A 61 6.20 8.49 4.65
N CYS A 62 6.12 7.17 4.46
CA CYS A 62 4.84 6.46 4.38
C CYS A 62 4.69 5.63 5.64
N LYS A 63 3.54 5.72 6.29
CA LYS A 63 3.27 5.01 7.55
C LYS A 63 2.24 3.92 7.33
N LYS A 64 2.47 2.77 7.97
CA LYS A 64 1.56 1.63 7.86
C LYS A 64 0.12 1.99 8.24
N GLU A 65 -0.06 2.78 9.29
CA GLU A 65 -1.39 3.15 9.78
C GLU A 65 -2.17 4.00 8.78
N ASN A 66 -1.49 4.60 7.80
CA ASN A 66 -2.15 5.38 6.75
C ASN A 66 -2.57 4.52 5.55
N GLY A 67 -2.06 3.28 5.45
CA GLY A 67 -2.40 2.39 4.36
C GLY A 67 -1.68 2.71 3.06
N TYR A 68 -2.29 2.32 1.94
CA TYR A 68 -1.71 2.55 0.62
C TYR A 68 -2.84 2.67 -0.42
N PHE A 69 -2.46 3.08 -1.63
CA PHE A 69 -3.39 3.10 -2.75
C PHE A 69 -3.11 1.92 -3.66
N VAL A 70 -4.16 1.32 -4.20
CA VAL A 70 -4.07 0.16 -5.09
C VAL A 70 -4.63 0.54 -6.45
N ARG A 71 -3.92 0.14 -7.52
CA ARG A 71 -4.38 0.27 -8.88
C ARG A 71 -4.57 -1.12 -9.47
N PHE A 72 -5.70 -1.33 -10.11
CA PHE A 72 -5.98 -2.54 -10.86
C PHE A 72 -5.84 -2.24 -12.35
N SER A 73 -4.99 -2.99 -13.01
CA SER A 73 -4.76 -2.78 -14.44
C SER A 73 -5.63 -3.70 -15.30
#